data_7d5a6f0e921eab9c2d1a5388a7f46131
#
_entry.id   7d5a6f0e921eab9c2d1a5388a7f46131
#
_cell.length_a   1.000
_cell.length_b   1.000
_cell.length_c   1.000
_cell.angle_alpha   90.00
_cell.angle_beta   90.00
_cell.angle_gamma   90.00
#
_symmetry.space_group_name_H-M   'P 1'
#
loop_
_entity.id
_entity.type
_entity.pdbx_description
1 polymer ?
#
loop_
_entity_poly.entity_id
_entity_poly.type
_entity_poly.pdbx_seq_one_letter_code
_entity_poly.pdbx_strand_id
1 'polypeptide(L)'
;VCHENGAKLGIQLFHPDYNVKALNDLFHQGKMQEARAKLHHDMQHFVNEVTAEELDEIIKHMENCAILAHEAGVDCIEVHGDRLVGSLCSPILNHRTDEYGGDLANRTRFALTLVKRLKTIVPDMVIDYKLPIVTPLGENSFRGKGGLPLDEACIFAKELEACGVDTLHVAQANHTGNMGDTIPAMGTQPYGFMVSYSKKIKELVSIPVSVVGRIVTPEAAEAVITNGSADIIGLGRSLLTDPDFANKCADGHCCNVRTCMMCNKGCTDNIQNRAFLSCVLNAENGYEATRHITPAASSKKIAIIGAGIAGLEAARVAALRGHHVTIFEKSLQIGGQLLIASVPPRK
;
A
#
# COMPACT_ATOMS: atom_id res chain seq x y z
N VAL A 1 12.01 2.59 -18.35
CA VAL A 1 10.92 3.59 -18.23
C VAL A 1 11.06 4.41 -16.95
N CYS A 2 11.14 3.81 -15.74
CA CYS A 2 11.26 4.59 -14.49
C CYS A 2 12.48 5.51 -14.51
N HIS A 3 13.67 4.97 -14.75
CA HIS A 3 14.92 5.72 -14.77
C HIS A 3 14.97 6.77 -15.90
N GLU A 4 14.42 6.47 -17.06
CA GLU A 4 14.31 7.42 -18.20
C GLU A 4 13.47 8.66 -17.85
N ASN A 5 12.57 8.53 -16.86
CA ASN A 5 11.75 9.61 -16.35
C ASN A 5 12.24 10.16 -15.00
N GLY A 6 13.46 9.85 -14.58
CA GLY A 6 14.06 10.33 -13.34
C GLY A 6 13.52 9.71 -12.06
N ALA A 7 12.68 8.67 -12.16
CA ALA A 7 12.13 7.96 -11.02
C ALA A 7 12.99 6.76 -10.63
N LYS A 8 12.93 6.36 -9.36
CA LYS A 8 13.52 5.14 -8.82
C LYS A 8 12.52 4.00 -8.82
N LEU A 9 13.01 2.77 -8.93
CA LEU A 9 12.19 1.56 -8.91
C LEU A 9 12.47 0.75 -7.66
N GLY A 10 11.44 0.54 -6.84
CA GLY A 10 11.46 -0.40 -5.72
C GLY A 10 10.61 -1.64 -6.01
N ILE A 11 11.04 -2.79 -5.53
CA ILE A 11 10.23 -4.00 -5.49
C ILE A 11 10.02 -4.47 -4.06
N GLN A 12 8.89 -5.08 -3.79
CA GLN A 12 8.59 -5.64 -2.48
C GLN A 12 8.83 -7.15 -2.47
N LEU A 13 9.64 -7.62 -1.51
CA LEU A 13 9.84 -9.05 -1.24
C LEU A 13 8.95 -9.49 -0.08
N PHE A 14 8.21 -10.58 -0.27
CA PHE A 14 7.39 -11.17 0.78
C PHE A 14 7.34 -12.69 0.67
N HIS A 15 7.04 -13.33 1.78
CA HIS A 15 6.65 -14.74 1.81
C HIS A 15 5.24 -14.86 2.39
N PRO A 16 4.34 -15.61 1.76
CA PRO A 16 2.99 -15.82 2.30
C PRO A 16 3.02 -16.72 3.54
N ASP A 17 1.89 -16.73 4.28
CA ASP A 17 1.71 -17.55 5.48
C ASP A 17 1.25 -18.97 5.13
N TYR A 18 1.93 -19.62 4.19
CA TYR A 18 1.68 -21.01 3.81
C TYR A 18 2.89 -21.63 3.11
N ASN A 19 2.96 -22.95 3.12
CA ASN A 19 3.99 -23.70 2.42
C ASN A 19 3.75 -23.69 0.91
N VAL A 20 4.44 -22.79 0.20
CA VAL A 20 4.29 -22.58 -1.25
C VAL A 20 4.60 -23.84 -2.04
N LYS A 21 5.69 -24.56 -1.67
CA LYS A 21 6.12 -25.78 -2.36
C LYS A 21 5.07 -26.87 -2.25
N ALA A 22 4.64 -27.16 -1.03
CA ALA A 22 3.63 -28.21 -0.80
C ALA A 22 2.30 -27.92 -1.50
N LEU A 23 1.88 -26.64 -1.56
CA LEU A 23 0.68 -26.24 -2.30
C LEU A 23 0.86 -26.43 -3.81
N ASN A 24 2.00 -26.00 -4.36
CA ASN A 24 2.30 -26.17 -5.79
C ASN A 24 2.32 -27.64 -6.18
N ASP A 25 2.92 -28.50 -5.36
CA ASP A 25 2.95 -29.95 -5.60
C ASP A 25 1.53 -30.55 -5.66
N LEU A 26 0.63 -30.14 -4.75
CA LEU A 26 -0.77 -30.55 -4.76
C LEU A 26 -1.52 -30.05 -6.00
N PHE A 27 -1.27 -28.82 -6.43
CA PHE A 27 -1.86 -28.26 -7.66
C PHE A 27 -1.40 -29.03 -8.90
N HIS A 28 -0.11 -29.32 -9.02
CA HIS A 28 0.44 -30.09 -10.14
C HIS A 28 -0.09 -31.54 -10.19
N GLN A 29 -0.42 -32.11 -9.02
CA GLN A 29 -1.06 -33.42 -8.91
C GLN A 29 -2.58 -33.40 -9.17
N GLY A 30 -3.17 -32.22 -9.42
CA GLY A 30 -4.62 -32.05 -9.60
C GLY A 30 -5.46 -32.20 -8.33
N LYS A 31 -4.83 -32.20 -7.15
CA LYS A 31 -5.46 -32.41 -5.83
C LYS A 31 -6.05 -31.14 -5.27
N MET A 32 -6.99 -30.54 -5.98
CA MET A 32 -7.54 -29.19 -5.65
C MET A 32 -8.19 -29.10 -4.27
N GLN A 33 -8.86 -30.17 -3.81
CA GLN A 33 -9.51 -30.14 -2.47
C GLN A 33 -8.48 -30.19 -1.36
N GLU A 34 -7.45 -31.03 -1.49
CA GLU A 34 -6.34 -31.12 -0.54
C GLU A 34 -5.56 -29.81 -0.50
N ALA A 35 -5.30 -29.19 -1.65
CA ALA A 35 -4.64 -27.87 -1.73
C ALA A 35 -5.43 -26.77 -1.01
N ARG A 36 -6.75 -26.75 -1.18
CA ARG A 36 -7.61 -25.78 -0.46
C ARG A 36 -7.62 -26.02 1.05
N ALA A 37 -7.72 -27.27 1.47
CA ALA A 37 -7.68 -27.63 2.90
C ALA A 37 -6.33 -27.24 3.52
N LYS A 38 -5.22 -27.55 2.84
CA LYS A 38 -3.88 -27.17 3.29
C LYS A 38 -3.72 -25.66 3.35
N LEU A 39 -4.14 -24.92 2.33
CA LEU A 39 -4.07 -23.45 2.34
C LEU A 39 -4.83 -22.86 3.52
N HIS A 40 -6.03 -23.34 3.80
CA HIS A 40 -6.84 -22.89 4.93
C HIS A 40 -6.19 -23.20 6.27
N HIS A 41 -5.57 -24.38 6.42
CA HIS A 41 -4.81 -24.76 7.60
C HIS A 41 -3.58 -23.85 7.77
N ASP A 42 -2.75 -23.75 6.73
CA ASP A 42 -1.50 -23.02 6.77
C ASP A 42 -1.71 -21.54 7.12
N MET A 43 -2.72 -20.90 6.53
CA MET A 43 -3.05 -19.50 6.84
C MET A 43 -3.30 -19.21 8.34
N GLN A 44 -3.55 -20.24 9.13
CA GLN A 44 -3.80 -20.14 10.57
C GLN A 44 -2.63 -20.66 11.43
N HIS A 45 -1.86 -21.59 10.92
CA HIS A 45 -0.91 -22.37 11.71
C HIS A 45 0.53 -22.32 11.21
N PHE A 46 0.78 -21.94 9.96
CA PHE A 46 2.11 -22.02 9.33
C PHE A 46 3.21 -21.34 10.15
N VAL A 47 2.94 -20.16 10.72
CA VAL A 47 3.89 -19.44 11.56
C VAL A 47 4.42 -20.27 12.73
N ASN A 48 3.57 -21.18 13.27
CA ASN A 48 3.88 -22.01 14.42
C ASN A 48 4.40 -23.40 14.02
N GLU A 49 4.25 -23.81 12.76
CA GLU A 49 4.60 -25.13 12.23
C GLU A 49 5.84 -25.14 11.33
N VAL A 50 6.18 -23.99 10.70
CA VAL A 50 7.35 -23.87 9.84
C VAL A 50 8.63 -24.15 10.64
N THR A 51 9.51 -25.02 10.14
CA THR A 51 10.74 -25.39 10.82
C THR A 51 11.82 -24.32 10.67
N ALA A 52 12.86 -24.36 11.52
CA ALA A 52 14.01 -23.46 11.43
C ALA A 52 14.75 -23.63 10.09
N GLU A 53 14.86 -24.88 9.60
CA GLU A 53 15.45 -25.19 8.30
C GLU A 53 14.66 -24.62 7.15
N GLU A 54 13.33 -24.71 7.18
CA GLU A 54 12.45 -24.09 6.18
C GLU A 54 12.56 -22.56 6.22
N LEU A 55 12.67 -21.94 7.41
CA LEU A 55 12.90 -20.49 7.55
C LEU A 55 14.23 -20.06 6.92
N ASP A 56 15.31 -20.83 7.11
CA ASP A 56 16.60 -20.54 6.45
C ASP A 56 16.51 -20.70 4.93
N GLU A 57 15.78 -21.69 4.44
CA GLU A 57 15.50 -21.86 3.01
C GLU A 57 14.70 -20.69 2.41
N ILE A 58 13.71 -20.19 3.14
CA ILE A 58 12.96 -19.00 2.75
C ILE A 58 13.87 -17.79 2.62
N ILE A 59 14.79 -17.57 3.57
CA ILE A 59 15.77 -16.49 3.48
C ILE A 59 16.64 -16.65 2.22
N LYS A 60 17.16 -17.86 1.93
CA LYS A 60 17.95 -18.11 0.71
C LYS A 60 17.17 -17.79 -0.57
N HIS A 61 15.89 -18.10 -0.61
CA HIS A 61 15.05 -17.74 -1.75
C HIS A 61 14.90 -16.21 -1.87
N MET A 62 14.72 -15.50 -0.77
CA MET A 62 14.62 -14.03 -0.76
C MET A 62 15.97 -13.39 -1.17
N GLU A 63 17.11 -13.97 -0.76
CA GLU A 63 18.43 -13.56 -1.24
C GLU A 63 18.54 -13.69 -2.76
N ASN A 64 18.14 -14.82 -3.32
CA ASN A 64 18.14 -15.01 -4.77
C ASN A 64 17.25 -13.99 -5.49
N CYS A 65 16.09 -13.69 -4.95
CA CYS A 65 15.22 -12.63 -5.50
C CYS A 65 15.91 -11.26 -5.44
N ALA A 66 16.65 -10.96 -4.37
CA ALA A 66 17.37 -9.71 -4.24
C ALA A 66 18.52 -9.59 -5.26
N ILE A 67 19.28 -10.68 -5.49
CA ILE A 67 20.32 -10.73 -6.52
C ILE A 67 19.73 -10.46 -7.90
N LEU A 68 18.64 -11.15 -8.26
CA LEU A 68 17.97 -10.95 -9.54
C LEU A 68 17.41 -9.52 -9.70
N ALA A 69 16.88 -8.93 -8.62
CA ALA A 69 16.42 -7.54 -8.62
C ALA A 69 17.59 -6.58 -8.85
N HIS A 70 18.72 -6.78 -8.19
CA HIS A 70 19.92 -5.98 -8.38
C HIS A 70 20.46 -6.08 -9.82
N GLU A 71 20.56 -7.30 -10.37
CA GLU A 71 20.97 -7.52 -11.76
C GLU A 71 20.03 -6.86 -12.77
N ALA A 72 18.73 -6.80 -12.45
CA ALA A 72 17.73 -6.13 -13.27
C ALA A 72 17.75 -4.58 -13.14
N GLY A 73 18.60 -4.02 -12.29
CA GLY A 73 18.72 -2.57 -12.09
C GLY A 73 17.61 -1.96 -11.22
N VAL A 74 17.04 -2.74 -10.29
CA VAL A 74 16.14 -2.22 -9.26
C VAL A 74 16.93 -1.42 -8.23
N ASP A 75 16.41 -0.27 -7.80
CA ASP A 75 17.11 0.63 -6.87
C ASP A 75 16.87 0.28 -5.39
N CYS A 76 15.71 -0.30 -5.09
CA CYS A 76 15.28 -0.52 -3.70
C CYS A 76 14.54 -1.85 -3.55
N ILE A 77 14.82 -2.55 -2.46
CA ILE A 77 14.02 -3.69 -2.00
C ILE A 77 13.24 -3.27 -0.76
N GLU A 78 11.91 -3.37 -0.80
CA GLU A 78 11.10 -3.30 0.39
C GLU A 78 10.90 -4.70 0.95
N VAL A 79 11.42 -4.95 2.15
CA VAL A 79 11.09 -6.16 2.91
C VAL A 79 9.68 -6.01 3.48
N HIS A 80 8.77 -6.85 3.04
CA HIS A 80 7.39 -6.81 3.53
C HIS A 80 7.32 -7.41 4.93
N GLY A 81 7.39 -6.57 5.94
CA GLY A 81 7.33 -6.95 7.34
C GLY A 81 5.95 -7.43 7.83
N ASP A 82 4.99 -7.62 6.93
CA ASP A 82 3.71 -8.29 7.15
C ASP A 82 3.79 -9.75 6.64
N ARG A 83 2.72 -10.48 6.59
CA ARG A 83 2.68 -11.90 6.21
C ARG A 83 3.59 -12.73 7.12
N LEU A 84 4.33 -13.71 6.60
CA LEU A 84 5.18 -14.60 7.43
C LEU A 84 6.13 -13.82 8.34
N VAL A 85 6.80 -12.78 7.82
CA VAL A 85 7.74 -11.97 8.61
C VAL A 85 7.01 -11.30 9.79
N GLY A 86 5.88 -10.66 9.53
CA GLY A 86 5.07 -10.03 10.55
C GLY A 86 4.38 -11.02 11.49
N SER A 87 4.00 -12.20 10.99
CA SER A 87 3.44 -13.26 11.82
C SER A 87 4.47 -13.79 12.80
N LEU A 88 5.73 -13.95 12.39
CA LEU A 88 6.83 -14.33 13.28
C LEU A 88 7.12 -13.24 14.33
N CYS A 89 7.05 -11.96 13.97
CA CYS A 89 7.22 -10.85 14.91
C CYS A 89 6.05 -10.72 15.91
N SER A 90 4.86 -11.16 15.53
CA SER A 90 3.61 -10.87 16.23
C SER A 90 3.49 -11.58 17.59
N PRO A 91 3.23 -10.86 18.69
CA PRO A 91 2.88 -11.50 19.97
C PRO A 91 1.48 -12.14 19.96
N ILE A 92 0.66 -11.86 18.92
CA ILE A 92 -0.71 -12.38 18.81
C ILE A 92 -0.74 -13.70 18.04
N LEU A 93 0.14 -13.88 17.03
CA LEU A 93 0.12 -15.03 16.11
C LEU A 93 1.22 -16.04 16.39
N ASN A 94 2.37 -15.57 16.89
CA ASN A 94 3.52 -16.41 17.16
C ASN A 94 3.44 -17.02 18.55
N HIS A 95 3.14 -18.32 18.61
CA HIS A 95 3.09 -19.13 19.83
C HIS A 95 4.23 -20.14 19.90
N ARG A 96 5.30 -19.92 19.12
CA ARG A 96 6.48 -20.81 19.09
C ARG A 96 7.20 -20.79 20.42
N THR A 97 7.84 -21.92 20.73
CA THR A 97 8.65 -22.09 21.96
C THR A 97 10.13 -22.29 21.66
N ASP A 98 10.51 -22.20 20.38
CA ASP A 98 11.89 -22.25 19.91
C ASP A 98 12.55 -20.87 19.85
N GLU A 99 13.72 -20.78 19.21
CA GLU A 99 14.48 -19.53 19.06
C GLU A 99 13.81 -18.43 18.23
N TYR A 100 12.67 -18.70 17.60
CA TYR A 100 11.85 -17.75 16.84
C TYR A 100 10.57 -17.33 17.58
N GLY A 101 10.38 -17.74 18.83
CA GLY A 101 9.18 -17.45 19.61
C GLY A 101 9.47 -16.93 21.02
N GLY A 102 8.42 -16.55 21.75
CA GLY A 102 8.50 -16.03 23.10
C GLY A 102 8.75 -14.52 23.17
N ASP A 103 9.93 -14.09 23.60
CA ASP A 103 10.25 -12.66 23.75
C ASP A 103 10.46 -11.94 22.39
N LEU A 104 10.53 -10.61 22.45
CA LEU A 104 10.66 -9.77 21.24
C LEU A 104 11.92 -10.13 20.45
N ALA A 105 13.07 -10.34 21.14
CA ALA A 105 14.33 -10.63 20.47
C ALA A 105 14.28 -11.92 19.64
N ASN A 106 13.61 -12.94 20.14
CA ASN A 106 13.38 -14.18 19.42
C ASN A 106 12.38 -13.99 18.28
N ARG A 107 11.27 -13.31 18.51
CA ARG A 107 10.24 -13.08 17.47
C ARG A 107 10.76 -12.24 16.31
N THR A 108 11.67 -11.29 16.54
CA THR A 108 12.27 -10.44 15.50
C THR A 108 13.50 -11.06 14.85
N ARG A 109 14.03 -12.16 15.34
CA ARG A 109 15.25 -12.84 14.88
C ARG A 109 15.23 -13.12 13.38
N PHE A 110 14.15 -13.66 12.84
CA PHE A 110 14.02 -13.97 11.43
C PHE A 110 14.17 -12.70 10.56
N ALA A 111 13.44 -11.64 10.90
CA ALA A 111 13.47 -10.38 10.16
C ALA A 111 14.87 -9.73 10.17
N LEU A 112 15.52 -9.69 11.35
CA LEU A 112 16.86 -9.13 11.50
C LEU A 112 17.91 -9.97 10.75
N THR A 113 17.78 -11.29 10.76
CA THR A 113 18.66 -12.20 10.00
C THR A 113 18.50 -11.96 8.51
N LEU A 114 17.26 -11.88 8.02
CA LEU A 114 16.96 -11.59 6.61
C LEU A 114 17.60 -10.26 6.18
N VAL A 115 17.38 -9.18 6.91
CA VAL A 115 17.95 -7.86 6.59
C VAL A 115 19.47 -7.90 6.53
N LYS A 116 20.13 -8.48 7.53
CA LYS A 116 21.60 -8.62 7.55
C LYS A 116 22.12 -9.37 6.34
N ARG A 117 21.47 -10.46 5.95
CA ARG A 117 21.86 -11.25 4.80
C ARG A 117 21.65 -10.48 3.50
N LEU A 118 20.52 -9.77 3.33
CA LEU A 118 20.30 -8.91 2.18
C LEU A 118 21.37 -7.82 2.07
N LYS A 119 21.68 -7.10 3.15
CA LYS A 119 22.76 -6.09 3.14
C LYS A 119 24.14 -6.67 2.82
N THR A 120 24.36 -7.93 3.11
CA THR A 120 25.62 -8.61 2.77
C THR A 120 25.72 -8.93 1.29
N ILE A 121 24.64 -9.41 0.67
CA ILE A 121 24.66 -9.88 -0.73
C ILE A 121 24.43 -8.78 -1.75
N VAL A 122 23.68 -7.73 -1.39
CA VAL A 122 23.39 -6.55 -2.25
C VAL A 122 23.69 -5.26 -1.48
N PRO A 123 24.96 -4.99 -1.11
CA PRO A 123 25.33 -3.92 -0.18
C PRO A 123 24.98 -2.51 -0.69
N ASP A 124 24.95 -2.31 -1.99
CA ASP A 124 24.68 -1.02 -2.63
C ASP A 124 23.17 -0.77 -2.87
N MET A 125 22.33 -1.78 -2.62
CA MET A 125 20.88 -1.65 -2.78
C MET A 125 20.25 -1.03 -1.54
N VAL A 126 19.32 -0.11 -1.74
CA VAL A 126 18.51 0.43 -0.64
C VAL A 126 17.58 -0.66 -0.11
N ILE A 127 17.63 -0.89 1.19
CA ILE A 127 16.69 -1.79 1.89
C ILE A 127 15.71 -0.95 2.68
N ASP A 128 14.47 -0.93 2.21
CA ASP A 128 13.32 -0.40 2.94
C ASP A 128 12.67 -1.54 3.74
N TYR A 129 12.23 -1.25 4.96
CA TYR A 129 11.51 -2.23 5.75
C TYR A 129 10.09 -1.73 6.06
N LYS A 130 9.10 -2.41 5.51
CA LYS A 130 7.71 -2.12 5.87
C LYS A 130 7.41 -2.63 7.26
N LEU A 131 7.31 -1.69 8.21
CA LEU A 131 7.07 -1.94 9.64
C LEU A 131 5.57 -1.94 9.93
N PRO A 132 4.94 -3.13 10.09
CA PRO A 132 3.52 -3.24 10.36
C PRO A 132 3.25 -3.02 11.84
N ILE A 133 2.40 -2.04 12.15
CA ILE A 133 1.96 -1.74 13.52
C ILE A 133 0.51 -2.15 13.69
N VAL A 134 0.21 -2.92 14.75
CA VAL A 134 -1.16 -3.21 15.17
C VAL A 134 -1.72 -2.00 15.91
N THR A 135 -2.93 -1.57 15.53
CA THR A 135 -3.55 -0.38 16.12
C THR A 135 -4.77 -0.75 16.95
N PRO A 136 -5.07 -0.01 18.04
CA PRO A 136 -6.24 -0.29 18.86
C PRO A 136 -7.55 -0.20 18.07
N LEU A 137 -8.47 -1.12 18.32
CA LEU A 137 -9.85 -1.09 17.84
C LEU A 137 -10.85 -0.80 18.95
N GLY A 138 -10.50 -1.14 20.19
CA GLY A 138 -11.27 -0.96 21.41
C GLY A 138 -10.48 -1.53 22.60
N GLU A 139 -11.11 -1.68 23.76
CA GLU A 139 -10.50 -2.35 24.89
C GLU A 139 -10.14 -3.80 24.51
N ASN A 140 -8.86 -4.15 24.64
CA ASN A 140 -8.31 -5.48 24.36
C ASN A 140 -8.55 -6.01 22.93
N SER A 141 -8.81 -5.13 21.96
CA SER A 141 -8.94 -5.51 20.55
C SER A 141 -8.08 -4.62 19.64
N PHE A 142 -7.56 -5.22 18.55
CA PHE A 142 -6.62 -4.58 17.64
C PHE A 142 -7.05 -4.75 16.20
N ARG A 143 -6.69 -3.76 15.37
CA ARG A 143 -6.67 -3.91 13.92
C ARG A 143 -5.36 -4.52 13.49
N GLY A 144 -5.46 -5.55 12.68
CA GLY A 144 -4.32 -6.36 12.27
C GLY A 144 -3.83 -7.30 13.37
N LYS A 145 -3.09 -8.32 12.99
CA LYS A 145 -2.53 -9.32 13.91
C LYS A 145 -1.07 -9.63 13.63
N GLY A 146 -0.66 -9.57 12.36
CA GLY A 146 0.72 -9.80 11.92
C GLY A 146 1.51 -8.51 11.96
N GLY A 147 2.14 -8.25 13.07
CA GLY A 147 2.92 -7.03 13.32
C GLY A 147 3.09 -6.81 14.81
N LEU A 148 3.58 -5.64 15.17
CA LEU A 148 3.97 -5.30 16.53
C LEU A 148 3.07 -4.22 17.14
N PRO A 149 2.79 -4.26 18.46
CA PRO A 149 2.35 -3.10 19.21
C PRO A 149 3.36 -1.96 19.09
N LEU A 150 2.91 -0.72 19.27
CA LEU A 150 3.77 0.45 19.04
C LEU A 150 5.05 0.46 19.89
N ASP A 151 4.96 0.07 21.15
CA ASP A 151 6.10 0.00 22.07
C ASP A 151 7.17 -1.00 21.60
N GLU A 152 6.79 -2.19 21.19
CA GLU A 152 7.68 -3.18 20.59
C GLU A 152 8.19 -2.73 19.23
N ALA A 153 7.34 -2.12 18.40
CA ALA A 153 7.74 -1.56 17.10
C ALA A 153 8.82 -0.46 17.26
N CYS A 154 8.75 0.35 18.31
CA CYS A 154 9.77 1.35 18.64
C CYS A 154 11.13 0.73 18.98
N ILE A 155 11.15 -0.39 19.69
CA ILE A 155 12.40 -1.14 19.98
C ILE A 155 12.95 -1.75 18.68
N PHE A 156 12.09 -2.43 17.95
CA PHE A 156 12.45 -3.12 16.73
C PHE A 156 12.93 -2.17 15.61
N ALA A 157 12.38 -0.96 15.51
CA ALA A 157 12.84 0.05 14.56
C ALA A 157 14.32 0.41 14.74
N LYS A 158 14.79 0.54 16.00
CA LYS A 158 16.21 0.77 16.30
C LYS A 158 17.08 -0.43 15.94
N GLU A 159 16.59 -1.65 16.16
CA GLU A 159 17.31 -2.86 15.79
C GLU A 159 17.42 -3.00 14.27
N LEU A 160 16.38 -2.64 13.52
CA LEU A 160 16.39 -2.61 12.06
C LEU A 160 17.42 -1.60 11.53
N GLU A 161 17.43 -0.38 12.07
CA GLU A 161 18.45 0.62 11.74
C GLU A 161 19.85 0.12 12.04
N ALA A 162 20.08 -0.46 13.21
CA ALA A 162 21.38 -1.05 13.59
C ALA A 162 21.80 -2.24 12.70
N CYS A 163 20.84 -2.92 12.08
CA CYS A 163 21.08 -4.00 11.11
C CYS A 163 21.36 -3.51 9.69
N GLY A 164 21.25 -2.19 9.45
CA GLY A 164 21.57 -1.59 8.16
C GLY A 164 20.37 -1.39 7.23
N VAL A 165 19.14 -1.37 7.75
CA VAL A 165 17.97 -0.88 7.00
C VAL A 165 18.20 0.59 6.67
N ASP A 166 17.94 0.98 5.43
CA ASP A 166 18.18 2.34 4.96
C ASP A 166 16.94 3.24 5.15
N THR A 167 15.73 2.67 5.18
CA THR A 167 14.46 3.41 5.39
C THR A 167 13.41 2.51 6.03
N LEU A 168 12.49 3.12 6.78
CA LEU A 168 11.36 2.43 7.40
C LEU A 168 10.05 2.90 6.82
N HIS A 169 9.19 1.97 6.38
CA HIS A 169 7.84 2.26 5.91
C HIS A 169 6.81 1.89 6.98
N VAL A 170 6.31 2.89 7.71
CA VAL A 170 5.31 2.67 8.77
C VAL A 170 3.93 2.46 8.16
N ALA A 171 3.35 1.29 8.43
CA ALA A 171 2.06 0.89 7.88
C ALA A 171 1.19 0.17 8.93
N GLN A 172 -0.11 0.12 8.67
CA GLN A 172 -1.04 -0.71 9.44
C GLN A 172 -0.75 -2.18 9.18
N ALA A 173 -0.61 -2.96 10.26
CA ALA A 173 -0.55 -4.41 10.16
C ALA A 173 -1.84 -4.98 9.56
N ASN A 174 -1.70 -5.98 8.72
CA ASN A 174 -2.84 -6.66 8.10
C ASN A 174 -3.04 -8.05 8.67
N HIS A 175 -2.13 -8.90 8.48
CA HIS A 175 -2.25 -10.35 8.52
C HIS A 175 -3.57 -10.90 9.10
N THR A 176 -4.23 -11.80 8.37
CA THR A 176 -5.52 -12.45 8.63
C THR A 176 -6.80 -11.67 8.29
N GLY A 177 -6.78 -10.98 7.15
CA GLY A 177 -8.02 -11.06 6.41
C GLY A 177 -8.93 -9.86 6.34
N ASN A 178 -8.81 -8.83 7.14
CA ASN A 178 -9.62 -7.66 6.90
C ASN A 178 -8.84 -6.58 6.13
N MET A 179 -8.91 -6.64 4.80
CA MET A 179 -8.33 -5.59 3.95
C MET A 179 -8.83 -4.18 4.33
N GLY A 180 -9.98 -4.07 4.97
CA GLY A 180 -10.52 -2.82 5.49
C GLY A 180 -9.67 -2.20 6.60
N ASP A 181 -8.81 -2.95 7.26
CA ASP A 181 -7.90 -2.41 8.27
C ASP A 181 -6.73 -1.66 7.63
N THR A 182 -6.13 -2.23 6.58
CA THR A 182 -5.00 -1.63 5.85
C THR A 182 -5.43 -0.69 4.74
N ILE A 183 -6.54 -0.98 4.06
CA ILE A 183 -7.09 -0.17 2.97
C ILE A 183 -8.51 0.28 3.35
N PRO A 184 -8.63 1.15 4.35
CA PRO A 184 -9.92 1.51 4.90
C PRO A 184 -10.78 2.25 3.88
N ALA A 185 -12.07 1.86 3.84
CA ALA A 185 -13.08 2.56 3.08
C ALA A 185 -13.44 3.90 3.73
N MET A 186 -14.20 4.71 3.00
CA MET A 186 -14.74 5.96 3.52
C MET A 186 -15.52 5.72 4.82
N GLY A 187 -15.23 6.48 5.86
CA GLY A 187 -15.93 6.43 7.13
C GLY A 187 -15.43 5.37 8.13
N THR A 188 -14.45 4.54 7.80
CA THR A 188 -14.00 3.45 8.69
C THR A 188 -12.82 3.81 9.59
N GLN A 189 -11.95 4.71 9.15
CA GLN A 189 -10.80 5.21 9.91
C GLN A 189 -10.54 6.69 9.58
N PRO A 190 -9.91 7.47 10.45
CA PRO A 190 -9.57 8.87 10.17
C PRO A 190 -8.55 9.01 9.04
N TYR A 191 -8.48 10.20 8.42
CA TYR A 191 -7.42 10.53 7.48
C TYR A 191 -6.08 10.60 8.21
N GLY A 192 -5.02 10.10 7.58
CA GLY A 192 -3.68 10.09 8.17
C GLY A 192 -3.53 9.26 9.43
N PHE A 193 -4.36 8.21 9.61
CA PHE A 193 -4.44 7.41 10.85
C PHE A 193 -3.11 6.79 11.30
N MET A 194 -2.13 6.64 10.40
CA MET A 194 -0.79 6.13 10.73
C MET A 194 0.24 7.23 11.05
N VAL A 195 -0.10 8.51 10.86
CA VAL A 195 0.86 9.63 11.00
C VAL A 195 1.40 9.78 12.43
N SER A 196 0.58 9.56 13.45
CA SER A 196 1.03 9.61 14.84
C SER A 196 2.01 8.48 15.17
N TYR A 197 1.86 7.33 14.54
CA TYR A 197 2.75 6.17 14.70
C TYR A 197 4.10 6.43 14.00
N SER A 198 4.07 6.93 12.77
CA SER A 198 5.32 7.27 12.06
C SER A 198 6.12 8.34 12.79
N LYS A 199 5.46 9.36 13.35
CA LYS A 199 6.12 10.38 14.16
C LYS A 199 6.89 9.77 15.34
N LYS A 200 6.27 8.81 16.06
CA LYS A 200 6.91 8.13 17.18
C LYS A 200 8.13 7.32 16.74
N ILE A 201 8.05 6.62 15.62
CA ILE A 201 9.19 5.89 15.06
C ILE A 201 10.29 6.85 14.64
N LYS A 202 9.95 7.93 13.91
CA LYS A 202 10.91 8.95 13.45
C LYS A 202 11.68 9.64 14.58
N GLU A 203 11.06 9.84 15.74
CA GLU A 203 11.70 10.39 16.92
C GLU A 203 12.82 9.49 17.50
N LEU A 204 12.90 8.22 17.07
CA LEU A 204 13.77 7.18 17.66
C LEU A 204 14.88 6.71 16.72
N VAL A 205 14.78 6.98 15.42
CA VAL A 205 15.72 6.55 14.38
C VAL A 205 16.28 7.76 13.63
N SER A 206 17.46 7.60 13.02
CA SER A 206 18.09 8.64 12.20
C SER A 206 17.83 8.43 10.70
N ILE A 207 17.47 7.23 10.29
CA ILE A 207 17.13 6.89 8.90
C ILE A 207 15.77 7.49 8.50
N PRO A 208 15.55 7.72 7.19
CA PRO A 208 14.27 8.21 6.69
C PRO A 208 13.10 7.30 7.07
N VAL A 209 11.97 7.92 7.39
CA VAL A 209 10.71 7.22 7.71
C VAL A 209 9.65 7.62 6.71
N SER A 210 9.05 6.64 6.06
CA SER A 210 7.88 6.82 5.21
C SER A 210 6.59 6.41 5.94
N VAL A 211 5.47 7.01 5.54
CA VAL A 211 4.15 6.68 6.10
C VAL A 211 3.10 6.55 5.00
N VAL A 212 2.23 5.56 5.15
CA VAL A 212 1.05 5.36 4.31
C VAL A 212 -0.20 5.27 5.19
N GLY A 213 -1.32 5.80 4.73
CA GLY A 213 -2.59 5.64 5.44
C GLY A 213 -3.56 6.80 5.26
N ARG A 214 -4.36 6.79 4.19
CA ARG A 214 -5.40 7.80 3.89
C ARG A 214 -4.87 9.24 3.81
N ILE A 215 -3.67 9.43 3.30
CA ILE A 215 -3.15 10.74 2.91
C ILE A 215 -3.58 10.95 1.46
N VAL A 216 -4.50 11.89 1.22
CA VAL A 216 -5.20 11.98 -0.07
C VAL A 216 -5.18 13.37 -0.70
N THR A 217 -4.80 14.39 0.07
CA THR A 217 -4.67 15.75 -0.45
C THR A 217 -3.23 16.26 -0.35
N PRO A 218 -2.83 17.20 -1.22
CA PRO A 218 -1.52 17.84 -1.14
C PRO A 218 -1.24 18.48 0.22
N GLU A 219 -2.23 19.18 0.78
CA GLU A 219 -2.10 19.86 2.06
C GLU A 219 -1.85 18.88 3.22
N ALA A 220 -2.53 17.71 3.19
CA ALA A 220 -2.31 16.68 4.19
C ALA A 220 -0.93 16.05 4.05
N ALA A 221 -0.45 15.81 2.83
CA ALA A 221 0.88 15.30 2.57
C ALA A 221 1.97 16.29 3.03
N GLU A 222 1.84 17.56 2.66
CA GLU A 222 2.75 18.63 3.07
C GLU A 222 2.79 18.80 4.61
N ALA A 223 1.63 18.77 5.27
CA ALA A 223 1.55 18.88 6.71
C ALA A 223 2.30 17.76 7.44
N VAL A 224 2.30 16.52 6.92
CA VAL A 224 3.04 15.39 7.51
C VAL A 224 4.55 15.63 7.46
N ILE A 225 5.06 16.13 6.34
CA ILE A 225 6.48 16.44 6.16
C ILE A 225 6.88 17.66 7.02
N THR A 226 6.14 18.76 6.90
CA THR A 226 6.45 20.01 7.60
C THR A 226 6.41 19.88 9.12
N ASN A 227 5.50 19.04 9.64
CA ASN A 227 5.40 18.76 11.08
C ASN A 227 6.42 17.72 11.55
N GLY A 228 7.32 17.25 10.70
CA GLY A 228 8.32 16.24 11.02
C GLY A 228 7.75 14.90 11.43
N SER A 229 6.57 14.52 10.90
CA SER A 229 5.93 13.26 11.23
C SER A 229 6.41 12.08 10.36
N ALA A 230 6.94 12.38 9.18
CA ALA A 230 7.63 11.45 8.29
C ALA A 230 8.52 12.24 7.32
N ASP A 231 9.41 11.55 6.59
CA ASP A 231 10.25 12.11 5.53
C ASP A 231 9.68 11.84 4.16
N ILE A 232 8.91 10.78 4.02
CA ILE A 232 8.38 10.29 2.75
C ILE A 232 6.90 9.95 2.91
N ILE A 233 6.10 10.26 1.88
CA ILE A 233 4.67 9.95 1.86
C ILE A 233 4.40 8.80 0.89
N GLY A 234 3.81 7.73 1.41
CA GLY A 234 3.29 6.63 0.61
C GLY A 234 1.90 6.93 0.04
N LEU A 235 1.79 7.02 -1.27
CA LEU A 235 0.54 7.28 -1.98
C LEU A 235 0.14 6.07 -2.85
N GLY A 236 -0.89 5.35 -2.44
CA GLY A 236 -1.44 4.25 -3.24
C GLY A 236 -2.66 4.70 -4.05
N ARG A 237 -3.86 4.65 -3.44
CA ARG A 237 -5.12 5.00 -4.10
C ARG A 237 -5.18 6.43 -4.65
N SER A 238 -4.43 7.36 -4.06
CA SER A 238 -4.34 8.74 -4.56
C SER A 238 -3.73 8.79 -5.96
N LEU A 239 -2.67 7.99 -6.22
CA LEU A 239 -2.04 7.90 -7.54
C LEU A 239 -2.88 7.13 -8.56
N LEU A 240 -3.71 6.16 -8.14
CA LEU A 240 -4.71 5.55 -9.03
C LEU A 240 -5.76 6.56 -9.48
N THR A 241 -6.11 7.49 -8.60
CA THR A 241 -7.10 8.54 -8.87
C THR A 241 -6.51 9.67 -9.72
N ASP A 242 -5.30 10.08 -9.40
CA ASP A 242 -4.56 11.13 -10.10
C ASP A 242 -3.08 10.76 -10.20
N PRO A 243 -2.63 10.19 -11.34
CA PRO A 243 -1.23 9.83 -11.53
C PRO A 243 -0.29 11.03 -11.52
N ASP A 244 -0.79 12.24 -11.83
CA ASP A 244 -0.03 13.48 -11.85
C ASP A 244 -0.02 14.21 -10.49
N PHE A 245 -0.43 13.55 -9.41
CA PHE A 245 -0.51 14.16 -8.09
C PHE A 245 0.77 14.91 -7.72
N ALA A 246 1.92 14.24 -7.79
CA ALA A 246 3.20 14.83 -7.41
C ALA A 246 3.62 15.96 -8.37
N ASN A 247 3.45 15.78 -9.69
CA ASN A 247 3.77 16.79 -10.69
C ASN A 247 2.93 18.06 -10.50
N LYS A 248 1.63 17.91 -10.29
CA LYS A 248 0.74 19.05 -10.00
C LYS A 248 1.15 19.80 -8.74
N CYS A 249 1.61 19.09 -7.71
CA CYS A 249 2.11 19.73 -6.50
C CYS A 249 3.42 20.49 -6.77
N ALA A 250 4.37 19.89 -7.49
CA ALA A 250 5.63 20.50 -7.84
C ALA A 250 5.46 21.78 -8.68
N ASP A 251 4.47 21.78 -9.60
CA ASP A 251 4.16 22.89 -10.49
C ASP A 251 3.26 23.97 -9.83
N GLY A 252 2.92 23.83 -8.56
CA GLY A 252 2.04 24.79 -7.85
C GLY A 252 0.55 24.65 -8.19
N HIS A 253 0.14 23.59 -8.87
CA HIS A 253 -1.24 23.32 -9.29
C HIS A 253 -1.98 22.35 -8.35
N CYS A 254 -1.72 22.40 -7.05
CA CYS A 254 -2.32 21.52 -6.05
C CYS A 254 -3.86 21.49 -6.10
N CYS A 255 -4.50 22.61 -6.41
CA CYS A 255 -5.96 22.71 -6.53
C CYS A 255 -6.55 21.86 -7.68
N ASN A 256 -5.73 21.42 -8.64
CA ASN A 256 -6.12 20.57 -9.75
C ASN A 256 -5.96 19.06 -9.44
N VAL A 257 -5.50 18.69 -8.25
CA VAL A 257 -5.37 17.30 -7.84
C VAL A 257 -6.75 16.68 -7.64
N ARG A 258 -6.98 15.56 -8.31
CA ARG A 258 -8.19 14.76 -8.12
C ARG A 258 -8.06 13.91 -6.87
N THR A 259 -8.76 14.31 -5.82
CA THR A 259 -8.69 13.65 -4.50
C THR A 259 -9.42 12.31 -4.50
N CYS A 260 -8.75 11.25 -4.00
CA CYS A 260 -9.35 9.94 -3.82
C CYS A 260 -10.48 9.98 -2.77
N MET A 261 -11.68 9.54 -3.14
CA MET A 261 -12.85 9.51 -2.25
C MET A 261 -12.93 8.26 -1.34
N MET A 262 -11.94 7.38 -1.40
CA MET A 262 -11.85 6.16 -0.56
C MET A 262 -13.02 5.17 -0.71
N CYS A 263 -13.65 5.11 -1.87
CA CYS A 263 -14.81 4.24 -2.13
C CYS A 263 -14.46 2.75 -2.23
N ASN A 264 -13.22 2.40 -2.50
CA ASN A 264 -12.67 1.06 -2.72
C ASN A 264 -13.26 0.28 -3.93
N LYS A 265 -14.25 0.80 -4.63
CA LYS A 265 -15.03 0.06 -5.65
C LYS A 265 -14.23 -0.42 -6.85
N GLY A 266 -13.42 0.44 -7.45
CA GLY A 266 -12.67 0.09 -8.67
C GLY A 266 -11.27 -0.48 -8.39
N CYS A 267 -10.75 -0.24 -7.20
CA CYS A 267 -9.42 -0.70 -6.80
C CYS A 267 -9.51 -1.94 -5.89
N THR A 268 -9.74 -1.77 -4.61
CA THR A 268 -9.68 -2.86 -3.61
C THR A 268 -10.71 -3.96 -3.88
N ASP A 269 -11.96 -3.60 -4.17
CA ASP A 269 -13.01 -4.59 -4.46
C ASP A 269 -12.68 -5.40 -5.71
N ASN A 270 -12.14 -4.75 -6.75
CA ASN A 270 -11.74 -5.43 -7.98
C ASN A 270 -10.56 -6.38 -7.72
N ILE A 271 -9.54 -5.98 -6.96
CA ILE A 271 -8.42 -6.86 -6.58
C ILE A 271 -8.94 -8.09 -5.82
N GLN A 272 -9.82 -7.89 -4.83
CA GLN A 272 -10.40 -8.99 -4.06
C GLN A 272 -11.21 -9.96 -4.91
N ASN A 273 -11.93 -9.43 -5.90
CA ASN A 273 -12.73 -10.21 -6.84
C ASN A 273 -11.93 -10.73 -8.06
N ARG A 274 -10.59 -10.55 -8.07
CA ARG A 274 -9.70 -10.89 -9.21
C ARG A 274 -10.16 -10.25 -10.52
N ALA A 275 -10.76 -9.06 -10.43
CA ALA A 275 -11.17 -8.26 -11.55
C ALA A 275 -10.08 -7.23 -11.91
N PHE A 276 -10.23 -6.61 -13.06
CA PHE A 276 -9.29 -5.62 -13.55
C PHE A 276 -9.32 -4.34 -12.70
N LEU A 277 -8.14 -3.84 -12.30
CA LEU A 277 -8.01 -2.63 -11.51
C LEU A 277 -8.53 -1.40 -12.25
N SER A 278 -9.36 -0.60 -11.60
CA SER A 278 -9.87 0.65 -12.14
C SER A 278 -10.13 1.68 -11.03
N CYS A 279 -10.48 2.90 -11.40
CA CYS A 279 -10.87 3.94 -10.47
C CYS A 279 -12.16 4.63 -10.94
N VAL A 280 -13.13 4.82 -10.03
CA VAL A 280 -14.41 5.47 -10.36
C VAL A 280 -14.25 6.96 -10.69
N LEU A 281 -13.16 7.59 -10.28
CA LEU A 281 -12.84 8.99 -10.54
C LEU A 281 -11.82 9.17 -11.69
N ASN A 282 -11.21 8.09 -12.16
CA ASN A 282 -10.21 8.13 -13.23
C ASN A 282 -10.52 7.07 -14.28
N ALA A 283 -11.16 7.48 -15.36
CA ALA A 283 -11.57 6.60 -16.45
C ALA A 283 -10.39 6.04 -17.27
N GLU A 284 -9.22 6.65 -17.17
CA GLU A 284 -7.99 6.20 -17.84
C GLU A 284 -7.27 5.11 -17.07
N ASN A 285 -7.51 5.03 -15.73
CA ASN A 285 -6.82 4.07 -14.87
C ASN A 285 -7.02 2.62 -15.34
N GLY A 286 -5.90 1.95 -15.65
CA GLY A 286 -5.86 0.62 -16.23
C GLY A 286 -6.12 0.57 -17.75
N TYR A 287 -6.32 1.71 -18.39
CA TYR A 287 -6.51 1.85 -19.83
C TYR A 287 -5.62 2.95 -20.42
N GLU A 288 -4.52 3.27 -19.75
CA GLU A 288 -3.65 4.39 -20.08
C GLU A 288 -3.14 4.33 -21.52
N ALA A 289 -2.93 3.13 -22.06
CA ALA A 289 -2.50 2.95 -23.46
C ALA A 289 -3.58 3.26 -24.51
N THR A 290 -4.87 3.29 -24.13
CA THR A 290 -5.98 3.34 -25.11
C THR A 290 -7.01 4.44 -24.85
N ARG A 291 -7.00 5.07 -23.68
CA ARG A 291 -8.01 6.07 -23.29
C ARG A 291 -7.44 7.44 -22.97
N HIS A 292 -6.34 7.83 -23.61
CA HIS A 292 -5.79 9.17 -23.43
C HIS A 292 -6.73 10.26 -23.88
N ILE A 293 -6.82 11.32 -23.08
CA ILE A 293 -7.46 12.57 -23.50
C ILE A 293 -6.47 13.30 -24.42
N THR A 294 -6.67 13.17 -25.73
CA THR A 294 -5.84 13.83 -26.74
C THR A 294 -6.57 15.03 -27.36
N PRO A 295 -5.85 16.07 -27.80
CA PRO A 295 -6.43 17.17 -28.58
C PRO A 295 -7.24 16.65 -29.78
N ALA A 296 -8.39 17.26 -30.01
CA ALA A 296 -9.19 16.93 -31.18
C ALA A 296 -8.55 17.47 -32.48
N ALA A 297 -8.67 16.74 -33.59
CA ALA A 297 -8.16 17.17 -34.87
C ALA A 297 -8.78 18.50 -35.35
N SER A 298 -10.02 18.80 -34.92
CA SER A 298 -10.68 20.07 -35.15
C SER A 298 -11.56 20.47 -33.99
N SER A 299 -11.54 21.74 -33.60
CA SER A 299 -12.42 22.28 -32.57
C SER A 299 -13.88 22.30 -33.05
N LYS A 300 -14.79 21.95 -32.12
CA LYS A 300 -16.25 21.97 -32.36
C LYS A 300 -16.96 22.76 -31.29
N LYS A 301 -18.14 23.28 -31.59
CA LYS A 301 -19.09 23.80 -30.60
C LYS A 301 -19.93 22.63 -30.10
N ILE A 302 -19.88 22.33 -28.81
CA ILE A 302 -20.58 21.22 -28.17
C ILE A 302 -21.57 21.75 -27.17
N ALA A 303 -22.84 21.37 -27.31
CA ALA A 303 -23.90 21.65 -26.37
C ALA A 303 -24.13 20.40 -25.49
N ILE A 304 -24.10 20.57 -24.18
CA ILE A 304 -24.36 19.50 -23.19
C ILE A 304 -25.63 19.85 -22.43
N ILE A 305 -26.58 18.94 -22.43
CA ILE A 305 -27.86 19.11 -21.74
C ILE A 305 -27.82 18.37 -20.40
N GLY A 306 -27.84 19.14 -19.32
CA GLY A 306 -27.74 18.65 -17.95
C GLY A 306 -26.33 18.73 -17.36
N ALA A 307 -26.20 19.41 -16.22
CA ALA A 307 -24.97 19.58 -15.45
C ALA A 307 -24.90 18.61 -14.25
N GLY A 308 -25.36 17.38 -14.41
CA GLY A 308 -25.06 16.28 -13.50
C GLY A 308 -23.67 15.71 -13.72
N ILE A 309 -23.28 14.64 -12.99
CA ILE A 309 -21.94 14.03 -13.06
C ILE A 309 -21.52 13.74 -14.51
N ALA A 310 -22.39 13.08 -15.26
CA ALA A 310 -22.06 12.69 -16.66
C ALA A 310 -21.86 13.91 -17.56
N GLY A 311 -22.74 14.92 -17.45
CA GLY A 311 -22.61 16.15 -18.25
C GLY A 311 -21.38 16.97 -17.89
N LEU A 312 -21.06 17.08 -16.62
CA LEU A 312 -19.86 17.79 -16.15
C LEU A 312 -18.57 17.07 -16.60
N GLU A 313 -18.51 15.74 -16.54
CA GLU A 313 -17.34 15.00 -17.00
C GLU A 313 -17.21 15.06 -18.53
N ALA A 314 -18.32 14.96 -19.27
CA ALA A 314 -18.31 15.13 -20.71
C ALA A 314 -17.82 16.55 -21.12
N ALA A 315 -18.24 17.58 -20.39
CA ALA A 315 -17.80 18.95 -20.59
C ALA A 315 -16.29 19.11 -20.34
N ARG A 316 -15.81 18.57 -19.22
CA ARG A 316 -14.39 18.59 -18.88
C ARG A 316 -13.53 17.94 -19.95
N VAL A 317 -13.88 16.74 -20.38
CA VAL A 317 -13.13 16.00 -21.40
C VAL A 317 -13.19 16.73 -22.75
N ALA A 318 -14.34 17.23 -23.14
CA ALA A 318 -14.50 17.98 -24.39
C ALA A 318 -13.67 19.28 -24.38
N ALA A 319 -13.65 20.01 -23.27
CA ALA A 319 -12.84 21.22 -23.12
C ALA A 319 -11.34 20.91 -23.16
N LEU A 320 -10.87 19.86 -22.47
CA LEU A 320 -9.48 19.41 -22.52
C LEU A 320 -9.05 18.98 -23.92
N ARG A 321 -9.98 18.50 -24.74
CA ARG A 321 -9.73 18.17 -26.12
C ARG A 321 -9.75 19.39 -27.07
N GLY A 322 -10.00 20.59 -26.55
CA GLY A 322 -9.96 21.85 -27.31
C GLY A 322 -11.29 22.23 -27.99
N HIS A 323 -12.42 21.67 -27.54
CA HIS A 323 -13.73 22.05 -28.01
C HIS A 323 -14.30 23.26 -27.23
N HIS A 324 -15.20 24.02 -27.90
CA HIS A 324 -16.00 25.05 -27.23
C HIS A 324 -17.26 24.43 -26.66
N VAL A 325 -17.34 24.38 -25.30
CA VAL A 325 -18.41 23.66 -24.61
C VAL A 325 -19.39 24.65 -23.97
N THR A 326 -20.69 24.42 -24.18
CA THR A 326 -21.78 25.10 -23.48
C THR A 326 -22.64 24.06 -22.77
N ILE A 327 -22.83 24.26 -21.45
CA ILE A 327 -23.70 23.38 -20.65
C ILE A 327 -25.02 24.09 -20.38
N PHE A 328 -26.12 23.40 -20.61
CA PHE A 328 -27.46 23.85 -20.29
C PHE A 328 -28.00 23.04 -19.11
N GLU A 329 -28.36 23.73 -18.02
CA GLU A 329 -28.93 23.11 -16.82
C GLU A 329 -30.28 23.77 -16.50
N LYS A 330 -31.26 22.94 -16.18
CA LYS A 330 -32.62 23.43 -15.85
C LYS A 330 -32.71 23.98 -14.43
N SER A 331 -31.85 23.52 -13.52
CA SER A 331 -31.81 23.94 -12.12
C SER A 331 -30.89 25.15 -11.94
N LEU A 332 -31.08 25.89 -10.85
CA LEU A 332 -30.18 26.99 -10.47
C LEU A 332 -28.82 26.51 -9.96
N GLN A 333 -28.67 25.22 -9.69
CA GLN A 333 -27.43 24.62 -9.19
C GLN A 333 -26.99 23.48 -10.10
N ILE A 334 -25.68 23.44 -10.39
CA ILE A 334 -25.06 22.33 -11.10
C ILE A 334 -24.72 21.21 -10.10
N GLY A 335 -24.54 19.98 -10.59
CA GLY A 335 -24.13 18.80 -9.77
C GLY A 335 -25.15 17.68 -9.76
N GLY A 336 -26.44 17.97 -10.01
CA GLY A 336 -27.49 16.94 -10.08
C GLY A 336 -27.51 16.06 -8.82
N GLN A 337 -27.38 14.75 -8.98
CA GLN A 337 -27.38 13.79 -7.88
C GLN A 337 -26.22 13.97 -6.87
N LEU A 338 -25.13 14.63 -7.25
CA LEU A 338 -24.03 14.93 -6.31
C LEU A 338 -24.49 15.81 -5.15
N LEU A 339 -25.43 16.71 -5.39
CA LEU A 339 -25.97 17.60 -4.35
C LEU A 339 -26.62 16.80 -3.21
N ILE A 340 -27.35 15.74 -3.57
CA ILE A 340 -28.00 14.84 -2.59
C ILE A 340 -26.96 13.90 -1.96
N ALA A 341 -26.04 13.35 -2.76
CA ALA A 341 -25.03 12.43 -2.29
C ALA A 341 -24.00 13.08 -1.34
N SER A 342 -23.87 14.41 -1.37
CA SER A 342 -22.96 15.15 -0.48
C SER A 342 -23.55 15.44 0.91
N VAL A 343 -24.86 15.26 1.11
CA VAL A 343 -25.55 15.58 2.36
C VAL A 343 -25.18 14.65 3.53
N PRO A 344 -25.02 13.32 3.35
CA PRO A 344 -24.60 12.45 4.44
C PRO A 344 -23.26 12.89 5.02
N PRO A 345 -23.10 12.93 6.37
CA PRO A 345 -21.86 13.31 6.98
C PRO A 345 -20.75 12.33 6.57
N ARG A 346 -19.60 12.86 6.25
CA ARG A 346 -18.39 12.04 6.09
C ARG A 346 -17.98 11.54 7.47
N LYS A 347 -18.14 10.26 7.69
CA LYS A 347 -17.69 9.61 8.93
C LYS A 347 -16.20 9.28 8.83
#